data_90060d0fe43f83fd84224bf920f4f5c0
#
_entry.id   90060d0fe43f83fd84224bf920f4f5c0
#
_cell.length_a   1.000
_cell.length_b   1.000
_cell.length_c   1.000
_cell.angle_alpha   90.00
_cell.angle_beta   90.00
_cell.angle_gamma   90.00
#
_symmetry.space_group_name_H-M   'P 1'
#
loop_
_entity.id
_entity.type
_entity.pdbx_description
1 polymer ?
#
loop_
_entity_poly.entity_id
_entity_poly.type
_entity_poly.pdbx_seq_one_letter_code
_entity_poly.pdbx_strand_id
1 'polypeptide(L)'
;VERALVERVVETAQKVPSWCNSQPWQLIVLSHAETNRLRDRCAAADVATPYPDVTFPERYIGAYKTRRSECGWQLYDAVGVKKGDRVASAQQMMENFRFFGAPHVAFVTSPVALGAYGILDCGAFVTGFMLAAQALGLGSIAQAALAGHAPLVRDALEVPEDRQILCGISFGYSDTAHPANSFRTTCAAVDEVMDWR
;
A
#
# COMPACT_ATOMS: atom_id res chain seq x y z
N VAL A 1 -1.67 -4.69 17.39
CA VAL A 1 -2.39 -5.91 16.97
C VAL A 1 -1.62 -7.11 17.47
N GLU A 2 -2.33 -8.10 18.00
CA GLU A 2 -1.76 -9.36 18.46
C GLU A 2 -1.15 -10.14 17.29
N ARG A 3 0.04 -10.73 17.48
CA ARG A 3 0.74 -11.51 16.45
C ARG A 3 -0.13 -12.64 15.88
N ALA A 4 -0.83 -13.37 16.73
CA ALA A 4 -1.71 -14.46 16.32
C ALA A 4 -2.83 -14.00 15.38
N LEU A 5 -3.33 -12.76 15.55
CA LEU A 5 -4.33 -12.20 14.65
C LEU A 5 -3.72 -11.87 13.28
N VAL A 6 -2.49 -11.35 13.24
CA VAL A 6 -1.76 -11.09 11.99
C VAL A 6 -1.47 -12.40 11.25
N GLU A 7 -1.06 -13.46 11.96
CA GLU A 7 -0.85 -14.79 11.39
C GLU A 7 -2.13 -15.33 10.74
N ARG A 8 -3.29 -15.19 11.37
CA ARG A 8 -4.59 -15.56 10.78
C ARG A 8 -4.92 -14.76 9.52
N VAL A 9 -4.58 -13.47 9.49
CA VAL A 9 -4.72 -12.65 8.27
C VAL A 9 -3.87 -13.23 7.14
N VAL A 10 -2.60 -13.54 7.42
CA VAL A 10 -1.66 -14.09 6.44
C VAL A 10 -2.10 -15.47 5.95
N GLU A 11 -2.49 -16.37 6.86
CA GLU A 11 -3.02 -17.70 6.53
C GLU A 11 -4.23 -17.63 5.58
N THR A 12 -5.09 -16.63 5.76
CA THR A 12 -6.24 -16.41 4.87
C THR A 12 -5.79 -15.82 3.54
N ALA A 13 -4.90 -14.84 3.55
CA ALA A 13 -4.36 -14.21 2.36
C ALA A 13 -3.62 -15.20 1.43
N GLN A 14 -2.93 -16.18 2.01
CA GLN A 14 -2.20 -17.20 1.25
C GLN A 14 -3.10 -18.17 0.45
N LYS A 15 -4.42 -18.12 0.64
CA LYS A 15 -5.37 -18.96 -0.12
C LYS A 15 -5.66 -18.42 -1.52
N VAL A 16 -5.13 -17.25 -1.87
CA VAL A 16 -5.23 -16.73 -3.25
C VAL A 16 -4.41 -17.59 -4.21
N PRO A 17 -4.85 -17.73 -5.47
CA PRO A 17 -4.08 -18.47 -6.48
C PRO A 17 -2.80 -17.72 -6.87
N SER A 18 -1.81 -18.46 -7.37
CA SER A 18 -0.65 -17.92 -8.05
C SER A 18 -0.30 -18.76 -9.27
N TRP A 19 0.40 -18.18 -10.25
CA TRP A 19 0.83 -18.91 -11.44
C TRP A 19 1.68 -20.12 -11.06
N CYS A 20 1.29 -21.30 -11.52
CA CYS A 20 1.92 -22.60 -11.17
C CYS A 20 2.08 -22.82 -9.66
N ASN A 21 1.23 -22.21 -8.84
CA ASN A 21 1.33 -22.26 -7.38
C ASN A 21 2.70 -21.78 -6.85
N SER A 22 3.31 -20.81 -7.51
CA SER A 22 4.66 -20.30 -7.20
C SER A 22 4.74 -19.56 -5.86
N GLN A 23 3.62 -18.96 -5.41
CA GLN A 23 3.51 -18.24 -4.13
C GLN A 23 4.66 -17.27 -3.90
N PRO A 24 4.89 -16.29 -4.80
CA PRO A 24 6.11 -15.47 -4.84
C PRO A 24 6.22 -14.47 -3.70
N TRP A 25 5.12 -14.19 -3.03
CA TRP A 25 5.05 -13.20 -1.96
C TRP A 25 5.88 -13.59 -0.75
N GLN A 26 6.67 -12.65 -0.29
CA GLN A 26 7.23 -12.65 1.05
C GLN A 26 6.77 -11.38 1.75
N LEU A 27 6.29 -11.54 2.97
CA LEU A 27 5.78 -10.47 3.80
C LEU A 27 6.77 -10.22 4.95
N ILE A 28 7.24 -8.98 5.08
CA ILE A 28 8.05 -8.52 6.20
C ILE A 28 7.16 -7.66 7.08
N VAL A 29 6.72 -8.19 8.21
CA VAL A 29 5.80 -7.50 9.14
C VAL A 29 6.60 -6.85 10.25
N LEU A 30 6.41 -5.55 10.44
CA LEU A 30 7.07 -4.79 11.48
C LEU A 30 6.24 -4.78 12.77
N SER A 31 6.90 -5.02 13.89
CA SER A 31 6.34 -4.77 15.21
C SER A 31 6.04 -3.28 15.39
N HIS A 32 5.29 -2.91 16.42
CA HIS A 32 5.04 -1.49 16.73
C HIS A 32 6.34 -0.70 16.91
N ALA A 33 7.32 -1.27 17.59
CA ALA A 33 8.61 -0.63 17.82
C ALA A 33 9.40 -0.44 16.51
N GLU A 34 9.45 -1.47 15.66
CA GLU A 34 10.13 -1.39 14.35
C GLU A 34 9.41 -0.44 13.37
N THR A 35 8.07 -0.41 13.41
CA THR A 35 7.28 0.55 12.64
C THR A 35 7.62 1.99 13.02
N ASN A 36 7.80 2.27 14.33
CA ASN A 36 8.21 3.59 14.78
C ASN A 36 9.64 3.93 14.32
N ARG A 37 10.58 3.00 14.44
CA ARG A 37 11.97 3.21 13.94
C ARG A 37 11.99 3.52 12.44
N LEU A 38 11.21 2.80 11.65
CA LEU A 38 11.13 3.06 10.20
C LEU A 38 10.46 4.40 9.92
N ARG A 39 9.43 4.78 10.68
CA ARG A 39 8.78 6.10 10.59
C ARG A 39 9.77 7.23 10.82
N ASP A 40 10.62 7.11 11.85
CA ASP A 40 11.65 8.10 12.15
C ASP A 40 12.71 8.18 11.03
N ARG A 41 13.10 7.04 10.45
CA ARG A 41 13.98 7.01 9.29
C ARG A 41 13.36 7.69 8.06
N CYS A 42 12.09 7.43 7.77
CA CYS A 42 11.36 8.10 6.68
C CYS A 42 11.26 9.60 6.90
N ALA A 43 11.06 10.05 8.16
CA ALA A 43 10.99 11.48 8.50
C ALA A 43 12.33 12.20 8.32
N ALA A 44 13.45 11.50 8.49
CA ALA A 44 14.81 12.04 8.34
C ALA A 44 15.33 11.97 6.90
N ALA A 45 14.69 11.19 6.03
CA ALA A 45 15.14 10.97 4.65
C ALA A 45 14.57 12.01 3.68
N ASP A 46 15.30 12.26 2.59
CA ASP A 46 14.75 12.96 1.43
C ASP A 46 13.85 11.99 0.64
N VAL A 47 12.55 12.14 0.80
CA VAL A 47 11.53 11.35 0.09
C VAL A 47 10.97 12.06 -1.14
N ALA A 48 11.59 13.16 -1.57
CA ALA A 48 11.12 13.94 -2.72
C ALA A 48 11.39 13.21 -4.05
N THR A 49 12.49 12.45 -4.14
CA THR A 49 12.89 11.74 -5.36
C THR A 49 12.70 10.23 -5.20
N PRO A 50 11.65 9.65 -5.82
CA PRO A 50 11.42 8.21 -5.76
C PRO A 50 12.49 7.40 -6.51
N TYR A 51 12.88 6.28 -5.94
CA TYR A 51 13.76 5.27 -6.56
C TYR A 51 13.19 3.86 -6.32
N PRO A 52 12.07 3.51 -6.99
CA PRO A 52 11.40 2.23 -6.79
C PRO A 52 12.08 1.07 -7.54
N ASP A 53 11.95 -0.15 -7.02
CA ASP A 53 12.37 -1.38 -7.73
C ASP A 53 11.47 -1.65 -8.96
N VAL A 54 10.19 -1.25 -8.88
CA VAL A 54 9.22 -1.35 -9.98
C VAL A 54 8.81 0.05 -10.41
N THR A 55 9.11 0.40 -11.66
CA THR A 55 8.87 1.74 -12.22
C THR A 55 7.40 2.16 -12.10
N PHE A 56 7.16 3.33 -11.55
CA PHE A 56 5.83 3.93 -11.51
C PHE A 56 5.37 4.41 -12.89
N PRO A 57 4.04 4.49 -13.14
CA PRO A 57 3.54 5.12 -14.36
C PRO A 57 4.04 6.56 -14.48
N GLU A 58 4.64 6.91 -15.62
CA GLU A 58 5.11 8.28 -15.87
C GLU A 58 3.96 9.30 -15.83
N ARG A 59 2.77 8.91 -16.31
CA ARG A 59 1.57 9.73 -16.34
C ARG A 59 0.29 8.89 -16.41
N TYR A 60 -0.78 9.49 -15.93
CA TYR A 60 -2.13 8.96 -16.10
C TYR A 60 -2.85 9.76 -17.19
N ILE A 61 -3.56 9.09 -18.12
CA ILE A 61 -4.32 9.69 -19.22
C ILE A 61 -5.77 9.16 -19.24
N GLY A 62 -6.67 9.87 -19.92
CA GLY A 62 -8.07 9.46 -20.09
C GLY A 62 -8.76 9.16 -18.76
N ALA A 63 -9.52 8.09 -18.72
CA ALA A 63 -10.29 7.66 -17.55
C ALA A 63 -9.42 7.43 -16.30
N TYR A 64 -8.18 6.96 -16.46
CA TYR A 64 -7.25 6.75 -15.35
C TYR A 64 -6.88 8.07 -14.66
N LYS A 65 -6.66 9.15 -15.44
CA LYS A 65 -6.41 10.50 -14.93
C LYS A 65 -7.62 11.03 -14.17
N THR A 66 -8.82 10.86 -14.72
CA THR A 66 -10.08 11.29 -14.09
C THR A 66 -10.27 10.60 -12.75
N ARG A 67 -10.25 9.26 -12.72
CA ARG A 67 -10.42 8.45 -11.50
C ARG A 67 -9.40 8.79 -10.42
N ARG A 68 -8.11 8.95 -10.81
CA ARG A 68 -7.05 9.37 -9.88
C ARG A 68 -7.32 10.75 -9.29
N SER A 69 -7.77 11.71 -10.13
CA SER A 69 -8.07 13.08 -9.70
C SER A 69 -9.27 13.12 -8.76
N GLU A 70 -10.35 12.42 -9.08
CA GLU A 70 -11.55 12.33 -8.24
C GLU A 70 -11.24 11.73 -6.87
N CYS A 71 -10.55 10.58 -6.83
CA CYS A 71 -10.11 9.96 -5.59
C CYS A 71 -9.26 10.92 -4.73
N GLY A 72 -8.30 11.63 -5.35
CA GLY A 72 -7.45 12.58 -4.63
C GLY A 72 -8.24 13.75 -4.06
N TRP A 73 -9.21 14.29 -4.81
CA TRP A 73 -10.04 15.40 -4.33
C TRP A 73 -11.03 14.99 -3.25
N GLN A 74 -11.61 13.78 -3.31
CA GLN A 74 -12.44 13.23 -2.24
C GLN A 74 -11.68 13.17 -0.91
N LEU A 75 -10.41 12.71 -0.95
CA LEU A 75 -9.56 12.70 0.24
C LEU A 75 -9.29 14.12 0.74
N TYR A 76 -8.88 15.02 -0.16
CA TYR A 76 -8.55 16.39 0.22
C TYR A 76 -9.74 17.15 0.82
N ASP A 77 -10.93 17.00 0.25
CA ASP A 77 -12.15 17.57 0.80
C ASP A 77 -12.46 17.00 2.19
N ALA A 78 -12.32 15.69 2.37
CA ALA A 78 -12.58 15.04 3.66
C ALA A 78 -11.63 15.53 4.76
N VAL A 79 -10.34 15.76 4.43
CA VAL A 79 -9.33 16.20 5.41
C VAL A 79 -9.11 17.71 5.43
N GLY A 80 -9.93 18.49 4.70
CA GLY A 80 -9.92 19.96 4.71
C GLY A 80 -8.80 20.62 3.91
N VAL A 81 -8.15 19.90 2.98
CA VAL A 81 -7.12 20.45 2.09
C VAL A 81 -7.77 21.20 0.92
N LYS A 82 -7.56 22.52 0.85
CA LYS A 82 -8.15 23.35 -0.20
C LYS A 82 -7.39 23.26 -1.52
N LYS A 83 -8.12 23.46 -2.63
CA LYS A 83 -7.52 23.53 -3.96
C LYS A 83 -6.48 24.65 -4.05
N GLY A 84 -5.26 24.31 -4.48
CA GLY A 84 -4.14 25.25 -4.57
C GLY A 84 -3.28 25.35 -3.31
N ASP A 85 -3.72 24.77 -2.18
CA ASP A 85 -2.91 24.68 -0.97
C ASP A 85 -1.85 23.57 -1.12
N ARG A 86 -0.70 23.97 -1.63
CA ARG A 86 0.42 23.05 -1.87
C ARG A 86 1.07 22.57 -0.58
N VAL A 87 1.04 23.37 0.47
CA VAL A 87 1.63 23.01 1.77
C VAL A 87 0.79 21.92 2.42
N ALA A 88 -0.52 22.15 2.55
CA ALA A 88 -1.42 21.15 3.13
C ALA A 88 -1.45 19.84 2.31
N SER A 89 -1.44 19.92 0.97
CA SER A 89 -1.40 18.73 0.12
C SER A 89 -0.07 17.96 0.23
N ALA A 90 1.05 18.65 0.39
CA ALA A 90 2.34 18.00 0.66
C ALA A 90 2.35 17.34 2.04
N GLN A 91 1.81 18.00 3.07
CA GLN A 91 1.66 17.41 4.41
C GLN A 91 0.79 16.15 4.37
N GLN A 92 -0.34 16.18 3.64
CA GLN A 92 -1.21 15.01 3.48
C GLN A 92 -0.50 13.87 2.73
N MET A 93 0.31 14.17 1.74
CA MET A 93 1.13 13.18 1.04
C MET A 93 2.14 12.51 1.98
N MET A 94 2.74 13.27 2.91
CA MET A 94 3.68 12.77 3.90
C MET A 94 3.06 11.79 4.90
N GLU A 95 1.72 11.76 5.06
CA GLU A 95 1.04 10.76 5.89
C GLU A 95 1.31 9.32 5.42
N ASN A 96 1.62 9.11 4.13
CA ASN A 96 2.10 7.81 3.65
C ASN A 96 3.34 7.32 4.43
N PHE A 97 4.29 8.21 4.69
CA PHE A 97 5.54 7.90 5.38
C PHE A 97 5.41 7.89 6.92
N ARG A 98 4.25 8.35 7.40
CA ARG A 98 3.82 8.16 8.79
C ARG A 98 2.97 6.90 8.96
N PHE A 99 2.77 6.14 7.87
CA PHE A 99 1.95 4.93 7.84
C PHE A 99 0.51 5.20 8.28
N PHE A 100 0.01 6.42 8.06
CA PHE A 100 -1.30 6.91 8.53
C PHE A 100 -1.54 6.66 10.03
N GLY A 101 -0.50 6.72 10.86
CA GLY A 101 -0.57 6.43 12.30
C GLY A 101 -0.73 4.95 12.66
N ALA A 102 -0.72 4.05 11.69
CA ALA A 102 -0.87 2.62 11.94
C ALA A 102 0.26 2.08 12.84
N PRO A 103 -0.04 1.16 13.78
CA PRO A 103 0.94 0.56 14.65
C PRO A 103 1.83 -0.47 13.95
N HIS A 104 1.42 -0.96 12.79
CA HIS A 104 2.14 -1.95 12.02
C HIS A 104 2.18 -1.59 10.55
N VAL A 105 3.29 -1.91 9.89
CA VAL A 105 3.41 -1.94 8.44
C VAL A 105 4.02 -3.27 8.01
N ALA A 106 3.53 -3.80 6.91
CA ALA A 106 4.05 -5.00 6.28
C ALA A 106 4.55 -4.64 4.87
N PHE A 107 5.75 -5.08 4.49
CA PHE A 107 6.26 -4.91 3.13
C PHE A 107 6.10 -6.20 2.34
N VAL A 108 5.54 -6.08 1.15
CA VAL A 108 5.37 -7.20 0.21
C VAL A 108 6.50 -7.15 -0.81
N THR A 109 7.20 -8.27 -0.95
CA THR A 109 8.29 -8.42 -1.92
C THR A 109 8.05 -9.62 -2.83
N SER A 110 8.63 -9.58 -4.04
CA SER A 110 8.61 -10.68 -5.01
C SER A 110 10.03 -10.95 -5.52
N PRO A 111 10.40 -12.21 -5.84
CA PRO A 111 11.64 -12.47 -6.55
C PRO A 111 11.68 -11.74 -7.89
N VAL A 112 12.81 -11.07 -8.19
CA VAL A 112 13.01 -10.36 -9.47
C VAL A 112 12.88 -11.33 -10.66
N ALA A 113 13.35 -12.57 -10.49
CA ALA A 113 13.33 -13.60 -11.52
C ALA A 113 11.91 -14.01 -12.00
N LEU A 114 10.87 -13.77 -11.20
CA LEU A 114 9.48 -14.08 -11.59
C LEU A 114 8.80 -12.96 -12.39
N GLY A 115 9.43 -11.80 -12.51
CA GLY A 115 9.00 -10.69 -13.37
C GLY A 115 7.54 -10.28 -13.13
N ALA A 116 6.83 -9.98 -14.23
CA ALA A 116 5.45 -9.48 -14.17
C ALA A 116 4.45 -10.44 -13.51
N TYR A 117 4.62 -11.75 -13.69
CA TYR A 117 3.72 -12.73 -13.08
C TYR A 117 3.90 -12.81 -11.56
N GLY A 118 5.13 -12.69 -11.06
CA GLY A 118 5.36 -12.58 -9.62
C GLY A 118 4.68 -11.34 -9.01
N ILE A 119 4.70 -10.21 -9.73
CA ILE A 119 4.02 -8.97 -9.32
C ILE A 119 2.49 -9.15 -9.34
N LEU A 120 1.95 -9.77 -10.40
CA LEU A 120 0.52 -10.06 -10.53
C LEU A 120 0.00 -10.92 -9.37
N ASP A 121 0.71 -12.01 -9.06
CA ASP A 121 0.39 -12.92 -7.97
C ASP A 121 0.46 -12.21 -6.60
N CYS A 122 1.47 -11.36 -6.40
CA CYS A 122 1.56 -10.52 -5.19
C CYS A 122 0.41 -9.52 -5.08
N GLY A 123 -0.11 -8.99 -6.20
CA GLY A 123 -1.32 -8.16 -6.22
C GLY A 123 -2.55 -8.89 -5.69
N ALA A 124 -2.73 -10.18 -6.08
CA ALA A 124 -3.77 -11.03 -5.52
C ALA A 124 -3.59 -11.22 -4.01
N PHE A 125 -2.36 -11.50 -3.55
CA PHE A 125 -2.04 -11.64 -2.13
C PHE A 125 -2.35 -10.36 -1.33
N VAL A 126 -1.97 -9.18 -1.82
CA VAL A 126 -2.27 -7.88 -1.19
C VAL A 126 -3.78 -7.69 -1.02
N THR A 127 -4.57 -8.01 -2.06
CA THR A 127 -6.04 -7.96 -1.99
C THR A 127 -6.56 -8.95 -0.96
N GLY A 128 -6.08 -10.18 -0.97
CA GLY A 128 -6.42 -11.22 0.02
C GLY A 128 -6.10 -10.78 1.45
N PHE A 129 -4.94 -10.16 1.67
CA PHE A 129 -4.55 -9.62 2.97
C PHE A 129 -5.51 -8.55 3.47
N MET A 130 -5.85 -7.57 2.63
CA MET A 130 -6.73 -6.46 3.01
C MET A 130 -8.16 -6.96 3.32
N LEU A 131 -8.68 -7.91 2.52
CA LEU A 131 -9.99 -8.52 2.78
C LEU A 131 -10.00 -9.33 4.07
N ALA A 132 -8.96 -10.14 4.31
CA ALA A 132 -8.82 -10.91 5.54
C ALA A 132 -8.68 -10.01 6.77
N ALA A 133 -7.88 -8.94 6.68
CA ALA A 133 -7.75 -7.93 7.73
C ALA A 133 -9.10 -7.30 8.07
N GLN A 134 -9.85 -6.87 7.05
CA GLN A 134 -11.19 -6.30 7.23
C GLN A 134 -12.16 -7.28 7.88
N ALA A 135 -12.17 -8.54 7.45
CA ALA A 135 -13.01 -9.60 8.01
C ALA A 135 -12.70 -9.89 9.49
N LEU A 136 -11.47 -9.60 9.92
CA LEU A 136 -11.00 -9.79 11.29
C LEU A 136 -11.02 -8.48 12.10
N GLY A 137 -11.69 -7.42 11.60
CA GLY A 137 -11.89 -6.14 12.31
C GLY A 137 -10.68 -5.20 12.26
N LEU A 138 -9.73 -5.42 11.35
CA LEU A 138 -8.58 -4.54 11.14
C LEU A 138 -8.79 -3.64 9.93
N GLY A 139 -8.38 -2.37 10.05
CA GLY A 139 -8.18 -1.49 8.92
C GLY A 139 -6.83 -1.73 8.27
N SER A 140 -6.77 -1.59 6.95
CA SER A 140 -5.52 -1.70 6.20
C SER A 140 -5.53 -0.83 4.95
N ILE A 141 -4.33 -0.44 4.50
CA ILE A 141 -4.14 0.32 3.26
C ILE A 141 -2.85 -0.11 2.59
N ALA A 142 -2.95 -0.51 1.32
CA ALA A 142 -1.78 -0.77 0.48
C ALA A 142 -1.21 0.55 -0.06
N GLN A 143 0.12 0.73 0.04
CA GLN A 143 0.82 1.97 -0.23
C GLN A 143 2.00 1.74 -1.18
N ALA A 144 1.81 2.04 -2.46
CA ALA A 144 2.91 2.07 -3.43
C ALA A 144 3.94 3.17 -3.11
N ALA A 145 3.52 4.26 -2.45
CA ALA A 145 4.42 5.34 -2.04
C ALA A 145 5.62 4.83 -1.24
N LEU A 146 5.44 3.82 -0.40
CA LEU A 146 6.51 3.23 0.41
C LEU A 146 7.54 2.47 -0.44
N ALA A 147 7.09 1.81 -1.52
CA ALA A 147 7.99 1.17 -2.48
C ALA A 147 8.78 2.19 -3.32
N GLY A 148 8.31 3.44 -3.38
CA GLY A 148 9.04 4.55 -4.02
C GLY A 148 10.42 4.81 -3.40
N HIS A 149 10.67 4.33 -2.20
CA HIS A 149 11.94 4.49 -1.49
C HIS A 149 12.59 3.15 -1.18
N ALA A 150 12.63 2.28 -2.20
CA ALA A 150 13.17 0.93 -2.10
C ALA A 150 14.57 0.86 -1.45
N PRO A 151 15.55 1.73 -1.75
CA PRO A 151 16.85 1.68 -1.10
C PRO A 151 16.78 1.88 0.43
N LEU A 152 15.95 2.82 0.90
CA LEU A 152 15.76 3.06 2.33
C LEU A 152 15.10 1.87 3.02
N VAL A 153 14.05 1.31 2.39
CA VAL A 153 13.34 0.14 2.92
C VAL A 153 14.26 -1.09 2.90
N ARG A 154 15.01 -1.29 1.82
CA ARG A 154 15.96 -2.40 1.66
C ARG A 154 17.02 -2.39 2.75
N ASP A 155 17.64 -1.23 2.98
CA ASP A 155 18.63 -1.07 4.03
C ASP A 155 18.02 -1.24 5.44
N ALA A 156 16.83 -0.69 5.67
CA ALA A 156 16.16 -0.79 6.97
C ALA A 156 15.73 -2.21 7.34
N LEU A 157 15.34 -3.02 6.36
CA LEU A 157 14.72 -4.32 6.55
C LEU A 157 15.58 -5.48 6.02
N GLU A 158 16.80 -5.20 5.58
CA GLU A 158 17.75 -6.20 5.04
C GLU A 158 17.13 -7.04 3.90
N VAL A 159 16.36 -6.38 3.00
CA VAL A 159 15.72 -7.06 1.88
C VAL A 159 16.78 -7.49 0.87
N PRO A 160 16.86 -8.80 0.51
CA PRO A 160 17.84 -9.30 -0.45
C PRO A 160 17.74 -8.62 -1.83
N GLU A 161 18.87 -8.51 -2.55
CA GLU A 161 18.94 -7.86 -3.86
C GLU A 161 18.16 -8.61 -4.96
N ASP A 162 17.95 -9.91 -4.81
CA ASP A 162 17.16 -10.74 -5.72
C ASP A 162 15.63 -10.59 -5.53
N ARG A 163 15.22 -9.73 -4.58
CA ARG A 163 13.81 -9.42 -4.34
C ARG A 163 13.51 -7.95 -4.61
N GLN A 164 12.38 -7.68 -5.23
CA GLN A 164 11.84 -6.35 -5.49
C GLN A 164 10.74 -6.01 -4.47
N ILE A 165 10.75 -4.78 -3.95
CA ILE A 165 9.78 -4.25 -3.01
C ILE A 165 8.60 -3.71 -3.81
N LEU A 166 7.39 -4.25 -3.58
CA LEU A 166 6.22 -3.93 -4.38
C LEU A 166 5.33 -2.85 -3.73
N CYS A 167 5.07 -2.98 -2.44
CA CYS A 167 4.30 -2.01 -1.65
C CYS A 167 4.50 -2.25 -0.16
N GLY A 168 4.10 -1.26 0.64
CA GLY A 168 3.80 -1.46 2.05
C GLY A 168 2.30 -1.63 2.28
N ILE A 169 1.92 -2.29 3.37
CA ILE A 169 0.54 -2.36 3.85
C ILE A 169 0.56 -1.87 5.29
N SER A 170 0.05 -0.67 5.53
CA SER A 170 -0.16 -0.17 6.90
C SER A 170 -1.46 -0.75 7.45
N PHE A 171 -1.46 -1.21 8.70
CA PHE A 171 -2.64 -1.84 9.29
C PHE A 171 -2.72 -1.71 10.80
N GLY A 172 -3.94 -1.78 11.33
CA GLY A 172 -4.25 -1.67 12.75
C GLY A 172 -5.76 -1.59 12.97
N TYR A 173 -6.17 -1.21 14.17
CA TYR A 173 -7.58 -0.88 14.41
C TYR A 173 -7.88 0.52 13.87
N SER A 174 -8.93 0.62 13.04
CA SER A 174 -9.27 1.87 12.36
C SER A 174 -9.81 2.91 13.35
N ASP A 175 -9.33 4.15 13.22
CA ASP A 175 -10.02 5.31 13.78
C ASP A 175 -11.19 5.67 12.86
N THR A 176 -12.37 5.18 13.18
CA THR A 176 -13.59 5.40 12.38
C THR A 176 -14.08 6.84 12.44
N ALA A 177 -13.63 7.64 13.41
CA ALA A 177 -13.96 9.06 13.53
C ALA A 177 -13.05 9.96 12.67
N HIS A 178 -11.92 9.45 12.20
CA HIS A 178 -11.00 10.25 11.39
C HIS A 178 -11.63 10.62 10.03
N PRO A 179 -11.58 11.91 9.61
CA PRO A 179 -12.25 12.38 8.39
C PRO A 179 -11.88 11.62 7.12
N ALA A 180 -10.64 11.14 6.97
CA ALA A 180 -10.21 10.33 5.84
C ALA A 180 -11.01 9.03 5.69
N ASN A 181 -11.70 8.56 6.74
CA ASN A 181 -12.53 7.36 6.72
C ASN A 181 -14.02 7.65 6.44
N SER A 182 -14.39 8.93 6.25
CA SER A 182 -15.79 9.37 6.09
C SER A 182 -16.39 9.12 4.69
N PHE A 183 -15.54 8.79 3.69
CA PHE A 183 -15.97 8.58 2.32
C PHE A 183 -15.50 7.22 1.77
N ARG A 184 -16.02 6.86 0.61
CA ARG A 184 -15.56 5.71 -0.19
C ARG A 184 -15.38 6.16 -1.63
N THR A 185 -14.34 5.67 -2.28
CA THR A 185 -14.08 5.92 -3.70
C THR A 185 -15.12 5.21 -4.57
N THR A 186 -15.46 5.84 -5.70
CA THR A 186 -16.34 5.23 -6.72
C THR A 186 -15.54 4.25 -7.58
N CYS A 187 -16.20 3.21 -8.05
CA CYS A 187 -15.67 2.28 -9.04
C CYS A 187 -16.25 2.60 -10.42
N ALA A 188 -15.57 2.13 -11.48
CA ALA A 188 -16.12 2.14 -12.82
C ALA A 188 -17.41 1.30 -12.90
N ALA A 189 -18.31 1.64 -13.81
CA ALA A 189 -19.47 0.82 -14.06
C ALA A 189 -19.06 -0.53 -14.67
N VAL A 190 -19.89 -1.55 -14.49
CA VAL A 190 -19.56 -2.92 -14.93
C VAL A 190 -19.33 -2.99 -16.44
N ASP A 191 -20.10 -2.26 -17.24
CA ASP A 191 -19.99 -2.17 -18.70
C ASP A 191 -18.72 -1.45 -19.19
N GLU A 192 -18.07 -0.66 -18.32
CA GLU A 192 -16.75 -0.08 -18.63
C GLU A 192 -15.58 -1.08 -18.47
N VAL A 193 -15.78 -2.17 -17.73
CA VAL A 193 -14.72 -3.14 -17.38
C VAL A 193 -14.99 -4.54 -17.90
N MET A 194 -16.22 -4.82 -18.35
CA MET A 194 -16.65 -6.12 -18.87
C MET A 194 -17.21 -5.97 -20.27
N ASP A 195 -16.64 -6.71 -21.23
CA ASP A 195 -17.17 -6.87 -22.57
C ASP A 195 -17.76 -8.29 -22.68
N TRP A 196 -19.07 -8.38 -22.81
CA TRP A 196 -19.78 -9.65 -22.95
C TRP A 196 -19.96 -9.98 -24.43
N ARG A 197 -19.27 -11.03 -24.92
CA ARG A 197 -19.32 -11.49 -26.31
C ARG A 197 -19.90 -12.90 -26.43
#